data_b809a496b3320dc0e3a4655d921a5ec4
#
_entry.id   b809a496b3320dc0e3a4655d921a5ec4
#
_cell.length_a   1.000
_cell.length_b   1.000
_cell.length_c   1.000
_cell.angle_alpha   90.00
_cell.angle_beta   90.00
_cell.angle_gamma   90.00
#
_symmetry.space_group_name_H-M   'P 1'
#
loop_
_entity.id
_entity.type
_entity.pdbx_description
1 polymer ?
#
loop_
_entity_poly.entity_id
_entity_poly.type
_entity_poly.pdbx_seq_one_letter_code
_entity_poly.pdbx_strand_id
1 'polypeptide(L)'
;MSKVAIVTDSNSGITIEEGKALGVYVMPMPFYINEELFYEEIDLSQEMFYEKLTDDSIDIKTSMPMMGDVLDTWEKLLEEYDEIVHIPMSSGLSSACETAIMLSQDFDEKVQVVNNQRISVTQRLSVLDAVEMAKEGKSAAEIKEYLEATKFDSTIYIMVGTLKYLKKGGRVTPAAAALGTLLKIKPVLQILGEKLDAFAKARTVKQAKQIMIDSVMKDINERFNCAPEDCHIAMAYTGDMEEILEFKNEVQELFPNHEIIVNPLSLSVSCHIGPGAIALTVTKKRA
;
A
#
# COMPACT_ATOMS: atom_id res chain seq x y z
N MET A 1 15.97 4.89 -26.58
CA MET A 1 15.04 5.01 -25.47
C MET A 1 15.76 4.44 -24.27
N SER A 2 15.74 5.13 -23.16
CA SER A 2 16.34 4.66 -21.92
C SER A 2 15.61 3.41 -21.43
N LYS A 3 16.35 2.42 -20.96
CA LYS A 3 15.78 1.20 -20.38
C LYS A 3 15.60 1.42 -18.88
N VAL A 4 14.36 1.56 -18.44
CA VAL A 4 14.02 1.90 -17.05
C VAL A 4 13.64 0.65 -16.26
N ALA A 5 14.30 0.40 -15.13
CA ALA A 5 13.90 -0.63 -14.16
C ALA A 5 12.86 -0.06 -13.19
N ILE A 6 11.83 -0.85 -12.86
CA ILE A 6 10.83 -0.50 -11.86
C ILE A 6 11.09 -1.32 -10.59
N VAL A 7 11.23 -0.63 -9.46
CA VAL A 7 11.47 -1.21 -8.13
C VAL A 7 10.35 -0.77 -7.19
N THR A 8 9.86 -1.69 -6.38
CA THR A 8 8.91 -1.40 -5.30
C THR A 8 9.21 -2.27 -4.08
N ASP A 9 8.49 -2.10 -2.99
CA ASP A 9 8.53 -3.00 -1.83
C ASP A 9 7.29 -3.90 -1.74
N SER A 10 7.34 -4.94 -0.91
CA SER A 10 6.23 -5.90 -0.75
C SER A 10 4.94 -5.28 -0.20
N ASN A 11 4.99 -4.04 0.32
CA ASN A 11 3.78 -3.33 0.75
C ASN A 11 2.86 -2.94 -0.42
N SER A 12 3.36 -2.97 -1.66
CA SER A 12 2.53 -2.81 -2.86
C SER A 12 1.50 -3.94 -3.04
N GLY A 13 1.68 -5.06 -2.34
CA GLY A 13 0.89 -6.28 -2.54
C GLY A 13 1.20 -7.00 -3.85
N ILE A 14 2.29 -6.63 -4.53
CA ILE A 14 2.85 -7.39 -5.66
C ILE A 14 3.81 -8.41 -5.06
N THR A 15 3.56 -9.70 -5.32
CA THR A 15 4.46 -10.77 -4.85
C THR A 15 5.77 -10.78 -5.64
N ILE A 16 6.81 -11.40 -5.08
CA ILE A 16 8.10 -11.56 -5.78
C ILE A 16 7.90 -12.30 -7.11
N GLU A 17 7.04 -13.34 -7.13
CA GLU A 17 6.74 -14.09 -8.35
C GLU A 17 6.00 -13.24 -9.38
N GLU A 18 4.97 -12.53 -8.96
CA GLU A 18 4.22 -11.61 -9.82
C GLU A 18 5.13 -10.48 -10.35
N GLY A 19 5.99 -9.93 -9.50
CA GLY A 19 6.96 -8.91 -9.88
C GLY A 19 7.86 -9.38 -11.03
N LYS A 20 8.36 -10.62 -10.98
CA LYS A 20 9.13 -11.22 -12.09
C LYS A 20 8.32 -11.27 -13.39
N ALA A 21 7.03 -11.64 -13.30
CA ALA A 21 6.16 -11.69 -14.49
C ALA A 21 5.87 -10.30 -15.09
N LEU A 22 5.81 -9.27 -14.24
CA LEU A 22 5.58 -7.87 -14.62
C LEU A 22 6.85 -7.14 -15.07
N GLY A 23 8.05 -7.70 -14.83
CA GLY A 23 9.33 -7.02 -15.01
C GLY A 23 9.61 -5.98 -13.92
N VAL A 24 9.09 -6.19 -12.72
CA VAL A 24 9.23 -5.32 -11.54
C VAL A 24 10.11 -6.02 -10.50
N TYR A 25 11.03 -5.30 -9.91
CA TYR A 25 11.81 -5.78 -8.79
C TYR A 25 11.08 -5.46 -7.47
N VAL A 26 10.71 -6.50 -6.73
CA VAL A 26 10.01 -6.36 -5.45
C VAL A 26 10.99 -6.61 -4.31
N MET A 27 11.22 -5.60 -3.46
CA MET A 27 12.03 -5.71 -2.26
C MET A 27 11.18 -6.25 -1.11
N PRO A 28 11.50 -7.42 -0.54
CA PRO A 28 10.76 -7.94 0.60
C PRO A 28 10.99 -7.08 1.83
N MET A 29 9.91 -6.73 2.55
CA MET A 29 10.04 -5.96 3.78
C MET A 29 10.55 -6.83 4.92
N PRO A 30 11.59 -6.36 5.66
CA PRO A 30 12.08 -7.07 6.83
C PRO A 30 11.22 -6.77 8.06
N PHE A 31 11.13 -7.74 8.96
CA PHE A 31 10.56 -7.57 10.29
C PHE A 31 11.21 -8.53 11.28
N TYR A 32 11.05 -8.22 12.56
CA TYR A 32 11.63 -8.99 13.65
C TYR A 32 10.54 -9.67 14.46
N ILE A 33 10.71 -10.96 14.75
CA ILE A 33 9.88 -11.73 15.68
C ILE A 33 10.79 -12.20 16.80
N ASN A 34 10.58 -11.72 18.02
CA ASN A 34 11.45 -11.99 19.17
C ASN A 34 12.94 -11.75 18.85
N GLU A 35 13.25 -10.63 18.21
CA GLU A 35 14.59 -10.20 17.77
C GLU A 35 15.21 -11.01 16.62
N GLU A 36 14.57 -12.06 16.10
CA GLU A 36 14.99 -12.80 14.93
C GLU A 36 14.45 -12.12 13.66
N LEU A 37 15.29 -11.98 12.64
CA LEU A 37 14.98 -11.33 11.37
C LEU A 37 14.24 -12.28 10.44
N PHE A 38 13.15 -11.80 9.85
CA PHE A 38 12.35 -12.48 8.84
C PHE A 38 12.09 -11.56 7.67
N TYR A 39 11.90 -12.15 6.49
CA TYR A 39 11.46 -11.45 5.30
C TYR A 39 10.11 -11.97 4.82
N GLU A 40 9.22 -11.05 4.48
CA GLU A 40 7.92 -11.36 3.92
C GLU A 40 8.06 -12.17 2.62
N GLU A 41 7.20 -13.17 2.43
CA GLU A 41 7.17 -14.12 1.30
C GLU A 41 8.39 -15.07 1.19
N ILE A 42 9.45 -14.86 1.96
CA ILE A 42 10.64 -15.72 1.97
C ILE A 42 10.59 -16.67 3.16
N ASP A 43 10.43 -16.12 4.37
CA ASP A 43 10.60 -16.87 5.62
C ASP A 43 9.25 -17.16 6.31
N LEU A 44 8.18 -16.45 5.98
CA LEU A 44 6.93 -16.49 6.71
C LEU A 44 5.71 -16.39 5.80
N SER A 45 4.75 -17.34 5.98
CA SER A 45 3.44 -17.27 5.33
C SER A 45 2.48 -16.35 6.10
N GLN A 46 1.39 -15.95 5.44
CA GLN A 46 0.29 -15.19 6.06
C GLN A 46 -0.26 -15.92 7.30
N GLU A 47 -0.55 -17.22 7.18
CA GLU A 47 -1.11 -18.02 8.27
C GLU A 47 -0.19 -18.06 9.50
N MET A 48 1.08 -18.43 9.32
CA MET A 48 2.08 -18.45 10.40
C MET A 48 2.26 -17.08 11.05
N PHE A 49 2.16 -16.00 10.28
CA PHE A 49 2.27 -14.65 10.79
C PHE A 49 1.09 -14.28 11.70
N TYR A 50 -0.16 -14.56 11.28
CA TYR A 50 -1.33 -14.21 12.11
C TYR A 50 -1.42 -15.03 13.38
N GLU A 51 -0.98 -16.29 13.40
CA GLU A 51 -0.82 -17.06 14.63
C GLU A 51 0.09 -16.34 15.62
N LYS A 52 1.25 -15.87 15.15
CA LYS A 52 2.21 -15.13 15.98
C LYS A 52 1.69 -13.74 16.38
N LEU A 53 1.02 -13.02 15.47
CA LEU A 53 0.53 -11.67 15.72
C LEU A 53 -0.53 -11.61 16.82
N THR A 54 -1.31 -12.66 16.99
CA THR A 54 -2.37 -12.75 18.00
C THR A 54 -1.88 -13.23 19.36
N ASP A 55 -0.65 -13.72 19.46
CA ASP A 55 -0.02 -14.12 20.71
C ASP A 55 0.67 -12.91 21.38
N ASP A 56 0.10 -12.41 22.45
CA ASP A 56 0.63 -11.23 23.18
C ASP A 56 2.01 -11.48 23.83
N SER A 57 2.51 -12.72 23.88
CA SER A 57 3.87 -13.05 24.36
C SER A 57 4.95 -12.86 23.28
N ILE A 58 4.55 -12.74 22.02
CA ILE A 58 5.44 -12.57 20.87
C ILE A 58 5.60 -11.07 20.55
N ASP A 59 6.84 -10.60 20.50
CA ASP A 59 7.14 -9.23 20.09
C ASP A 59 7.44 -9.19 18.59
N ILE A 60 6.60 -8.45 17.85
CA ILE A 60 6.77 -8.26 16.40
C ILE A 60 7.04 -6.78 16.14
N LYS A 61 8.14 -6.51 15.43
CA LYS A 61 8.57 -5.17 15.02
C LYS A 61 8.82 -5.16 13.51
N THR A 62 8.37 -4.12 12.84
CA THR A 62 8.68 -3.87 11.43
C THR A 62 9.96 -3.05 11.29
N SER A 63 10.65 -3.23 10.16
CA SER A 63 11.82 -2.42 9.78
C SER A 63 11.68 -1.94 8.34
N MET A 64 12.41 -0.90 7.98
CA MET A 64 12.65 -0.55 6.58
C MET A 64 13.68 -1.52 5.99
N PRO A 65 13.78 -1.67 4.65
CA PRO A 65 14.86 -2.40 4.02
C PRO A 65 16.23 -1.90 4.49
N MET A 66 17.18 -2.80 4.62
CA MET A 66 18.56 -2.40 4.98
C MET A 66 19.16 -1.55 3.88
N MET A 67 19.84 -0.46 4.24
CA MET A 67 20.44 0.46 3.25
C MET A 67 21.38 -0.27 2.28
N GLY A 68 22.15 -1.26 2.78
CA GLY A 68 23.02 -2.09 1.93
C GLY A 68 22.21 -2.85 0.88
N ASP A 69 21.11 -3.50 1.26
CA ASP A 69 20.26 -4.24 0.32
C ASP A 69 19.66 -3.34 -0.77
N VAL A 70 19.33 -2.09 -0.40
CA VAL A 70 18.81 -1.09 -1.37
C VAL A 70 19.90 -0.71 -2.37
N LEU A 71 21.10 -0.41 -1.89
CA LEU A 71 22.26 -0.03 -2.74
C LEU A 71 22.66 -1.19 -3.66
N ASP A 72 22.85 -2.39 -3.12
CA ASP A 72 23.22 -3.59 -3.89
C ASP A 72 22.19 -3.89 -4.98
N THR A 73 20.89 -3.68 -4.68
CA THR A 73 19.82 -3.84 -5.65
C THR A 73 19.93 -2.84 -6.80
N TRP A 74 20.13 -1.56 -6.49
CA TRP A 74 20.25 -0.53 -7.51
C TRP A 74 21.51 -0.69 -8.35
N GLU A 75 22.65 -0.96 -7.73
CA GLU A 75 23.92 -1.20 -8.44
C GLU A 75 23.77 -2.38 -9.44
N LYS A 76 23.20 -3.50 -8.99
CA LYS A 76 22.95 -4.65 -9.85
C LYS A 76 21.99 -4.36 -11.00
N LEU A 77 20.91 -3.59 -10.75
CA LEU A 77 19.96 -3.23 -11.81
C LEU A 77 20.59 -2.27 -12.83
N LEU A 78 21.47 -1.37 -12.40
CA LEU A 78 22.16 -0.43 -13.30
C LEU A 78 23.24 -1.11 -14.19
N GLU A 79 23.55 -2.40 -13.97
CA GLU A 79 24.34 -3.18 -14.93
C GLU A 79 23.52 -3.53 -16.20
N GLU A 80 22.19 -3.59 -16.11
CA GLU A 80 21.28 -4.01 -17.18
C GLU A 80 20.34 -2.90 -17.68
N TYR A 81 20.12 -1.85 -16.87
CA TYR A 81 19.20 -0.75 -17.12
C TYR A 81 19.94 0.58 -17.06
N ASP A 82 19.43 1.56 -17.78
CA ASP A 82 20.02 2.90 -17.82
C ASP A 82 19.57 3.74 -16.62
N GLU A 83 18.33 3.53 -16.15
CA GLU A 83 17.68 4.29 -15.10
C GLU A 83 16.81 3.38 -14.22
N ILE A 84 16.51 3.83 -13.00
CA ILE A 84 15.63 3.14 -12.03
C ILE A 84 14.53 4.10 -11.56
N VAL A 85 13.31 3.60 -11.49
CA VAL A 85 12.21 4.21 -10.73
C VAL A 85 11.93 3.33 -9.51
N HIS A 86 12.20 3.84 -8.30
CA HIS A 86 11.91 3.15 -7.04
C HIS A 86 10.67 3.75 -6.40
N ILE A 87 9.63 2.94 -6.21
CA ILE A 87 8.32 3.32 -5.67
C ILE A 87 8.12 2.64 -4.31
N PRO A 88 8.67 3.19 -3.22
CA PRO A 88 8.47 2.67 -1.87
C PRO A 88 7.09 3.07 -1.32
N MET A 89 6.68 2.42 -0.22
CA MET A 89 5.48 2.84 0.52
C MET A 89 5.58 4.29 1.03
N SER A 90 4.43 4.88 1.33
CA SER A 90 4.28 6.26 1.82
C SER A 90 5.32 6.66 2.87
N SER A 91 5.98 7.82 2.67
CA SER A 91 6.92 8.43 3.62
C SER A 91 6.30 8.72 4.99
N GLY A 92 5.00 8.93 5.06
CA GLY A 92 4.29 9.16 6.32
C GLY A 92 4.07 7.90 7.17
N LEU A 93 4.31 6.71 6.60
CA LEU A 93 4.12 5.42 7.26
C LEU A 93 5.45 4.70 7.54
N SER A 94 6.49 4.98 6.75
CA SER A 94 7.82 4.40 6.91
C SER A 94 8.90 5.40 6.51
N SER A 95 10.06 5.34 7.16
CA SER A 95 11.26 6.10 6.76
C SER A 95 11.95 5.52 5.50
N ALA A 96 11.48 4.39 4.96
CA ALA A 96 12.06 3.76 3.78
C ALA A 96 12.16 4.72 2.58
N CYS A 97 11.10 5.49 2.33
CA CYS A 97 11.07 6.44 1.22
C CYS A 97 12.11 7.56 1.38
N GLU A 98 12.17 8.20 2.56
CA GLU A 98 13.13 9.28 2.83
C GLU A 98 14.57 8.76 2.78
N THR A 99 14.83 7.57 3.31
CA THR A 99 16.13 6.92 3.25
C THR A 99 16.52 6.63 1.79
N ALA A 100 15.60 6.08 0.98
CA ALA A 100 15.87 5.83 -0.44
C ALA A 100 16.15 7.14 -1.21
N ILE A 101 15.41 8.23 -0.94
CA ILE A 101 15.69 9.55 -1.53
C ILE A 101 17.09 10.03 -1.17
N MET A 102 17.53 9.87 0.09
CA MET A 102 18.86 10.24 0.52
C MET A 102 19.94 9.42 -0.23
N LEU A 103 19.78 8.11 -0.30
CA LEU A 103 20.71 7.20 -0.99
C LEU A 103 20.79 7.48 -2.50
N SER A 104 19.66 7.85 -3.13
CA SER A 104 19.62 8.09 -4.59
C SER A 104 20.47 9.28 -5.04
N GLN A 105 20.86 10.17 -4.14
CA GLN A 105 21.71 11.32 -4.44
C GLN A 105 23.11 10.95 -4.93
N ASP A 106 23.57 9.74 -4.61
CA ASP A 106 24.88 9.21 -5.01
C ASP A 106 24.87 8.54 -6.40
N PHE A 107 23.73 8.54 -7.11
CA PHE A 107 23.53 7.82 -8.37
C PHE A 107 23.36 8.72 -9.62
N ASP A 108 23.85 9.96 -9.60
CA ASP A 108 23.87 10.86 -10.76
C ASP A 108 22.51 10.96 -11.50
N GLU A 109 21.40 11.09 -10.76
CA GLU A 109 20.02 11.15 -11.25
C GLU A 109 19.52 9.87 -11.95
N LYS A 110 20.31 8.81 -12.04
CA LYS A 110 19.89 7.53 -12.61
C LYS A 110 18.84 6.81 -11.78
N VAL A 111 18.74 7.10 -10.48
CA VAL A 111 17.76 6.52 -9.57
C VAL A 111 16.77 7.58 -9.14
N GLN A 112 15.52 7.44 -9.58
CA GLN A 112 14.41 8.32 -9.24
C GLN A 112 13.53 7.63 -8.19
N VAL A 113 13.53 8.14 -6.96
CA VAL A 113 12.66 7.64 -5.88
C VAL A 113 11.37 8.44 -5.87
N VAL A 114 10.23 7.74 -5.87
CA VAL A 114 8.89 8.32 -5.95
C VAL A 114 8.26 8.40 -4.59
N ASN A 115 7.92 9.60 -4.12
CA ASN A 115 7.12 9.80 -2.91
C ASN A 115 5.67 10.18 -3.26
N ASN A 116 4.91 9.23 -3.75
CA ASN A 116 3.49 9.46 -4.07
C ASN A 116 2.52 9.16 -2.94
N GLN A 117 3.03 8.88 -1.74
CA GLN A 117 2.25 8.73 -0.52
C GLN A 117 1.19 7.61 -0.59
N ARG A 118 1.44 6.57 -1.37
CA ARG A 118 0.56 5.41 -1.54
C ARG A 118 1.09 4.17 -0.81
N ILE A 119 0.21 3.20 -0.63
CA ILE A 119 0.49 1.90 0.01
C ILE A 119 -0.49 0.85 -0.51
N SER A 120 -0.16 -0.43 -0.38
CA SER A 120 -1.05 -1.55 -0.73
C SER A 120 -1.53 -1.48 -2.18
N VAL A 121 -2.78 -1.82 -2.45
CA VAL A 121 -3.36 -1.84 -3.81
C VAL A 121 -3.23 -0.49 -4.55
N THR A 122 -3.16 0.63 -3.84
CA THR A 122 -2.96 1.94 -4.48
C THR A 122 -1.49 2.17 -4.89
N GLN A 123 -0.52 1.66 -4.13
CA GLN A 123 0.89 1.61 -4.51
C GLN A 123 1.09 0.66 -5.69
N ARG A 124 0.43 -0.52 -5.68
CA ARG A 124 0.40 -1.46 -6.79
C ARG A 124 -0.02 -0.78 -8.11
N LEU A 125 -1.11 -0.01 -8.09
CA LEU A 125 -1.56 0.72 -9.28
C LEU A 125 -0.50 1.70 -9.79
N SER A 126 0.21 2.40 -8.89
CA SER A 126 1.33 3.27 -9.28
C SER A 126 2.47 2.50 -9.93
N VAL A 127 2.76 1.28 -9.45
CA VAL A 127 3.77 0.41 -10.05
C VAL A 127 3.35 -0.01 -11.46
N LEU A 128 2.08 -0.37 -11.65
CA LEU A 128 1.55 -0.74 -12.97
C LEU A 128 1.60 0.44 -13.94
N ASP A 129 1.21 1.64 -13.51
CA ASP A 129 1.34 2.86 -14.31
C ASP A 129 2.81 3.12 -14.71
N ALA A 130 3.76 2.95 -13.78
CA ALA A 130 5.19 3.10 -14.06
C ALA A 130 5.69 2.08 -15.10
N VAL A 131 5.24 0.82 -15.01
CA VAL A 131 5.59 -0.22 -15.99
C VAL A 131 5.08 0.14 -17.38
N GLU A 132 3.85 0.63 -17.49
CA GLU A 132 3.28 1.06 -18.77
C GLU A 132 4.03 2.27 -19.34
N MET A 133 4.29 3.29 -18.53
CA MET A 133 5.04 4.49 -18.93
C MET A 133 6.47 4.13 -19.39
N ALA A 134 7.15 3.21 -18.71
CA ALA A 134 8.46 2.73 -19.12
C ALA A 134 8.40 2.02 -20.50
N LYS A 135 7.36 1.21 -20.75
CA LYS A 135 7.12 0.58 -22.08
C LYS A 135 6.81 1.61 -23.17
N GLU A 136 6.19 2.73 -22.82
CA GLU A 136 5.97 3.86 -23.72
C GLU A 136 7.25 4.67 -23.99
N GLY A 137 8.35 4.35 -23.31
CA GLY A 137 9.66 5.00 -23.49
C GLY A 137 9.84 6.27 -22.67
N LYS A 138 9.05 6.45 -21.60
CA LYS A 138 9.23 7.53 -20.64
C LYS A 138 10.49 7.32 -19.81
N SER A 139 11.19 8.41 -19.50
CA SER A 139 12.33 8.41 -18.59
C SER A 139 11.92 8.22 -17.13
N ALA A 140 12.86 7.83 -16.26
CA ALA A 140 12.60 7.70 -14.84
C ALA A 140 12.11 9.02 -14.20
N ALA A 141 12.64 10.16 -14.65
CA ALA A 141 12.22 11.47 -14.18
C ALA A 141 10.76 11.80 -14.58
N GLU A 142 10.35 11.52 -15.83
CA GLU A 142 8.97 11.74 -16.30
C GLU A 142 7.98 10.85 -15.52
N ILE A 143 8.35 9.59 -15.25
CA ILE A 143 7.53 8.66 -14.47
C ILE A 143 7.36 9.17 -13.03
N LYS A 144 8.45 9.58 -12.38
CA LYS A 144 8.41 10.16 -11.04
C LYS A 144 7.52 11.39 -10.98
N GLU A 145 7.71 12.35 -11.90
CA GLU A 145 6.92 13.59 -11.96
C GLU A 145 5.42 13.27 -12.05
N TYR A 146 5.04 12.36 -12.94
CA TYR A 146 3.65 11.94 -13.09
C TYR A 146 3.09 11.33 -11.81
N LEU A 147 3.79 10.36 -11.22
CA LEU A 147 3.30 9.64 -10.03
C LEU A 147 3.20 10.55 -8.80
N GLU A 148 4.10 11.52 -8.66
CA GLU A 148 4.05 12.49 -7.56
C GLU A 148 2.97 13.56 -7.78
N ALA A 149 2.75 14.00 -9.03
CA ALA A 149 1.69 14.94 -9.37
C ALA A 149 0.29 14.35 -9.11
N THR A 150 0.12 13.04 -9.34
CA THR A 150 -1.17 12.32 -9.17
C THR A 150 -1.36 11.66 -7.79
N LYS A 151 -0.53 12.00 -6.81
CA LYS A 151 -0.58 11.36 -5.47
C LYS A 151 -1.95 11.45 -4.79
N PHE A 152 -2.70 12.52 -5.01
CA PHE A 152 -4.03 12.71 -4.45
C PHE A 152 -5.17 12.15 -5.32
N ASP A 153 -4.86 11.58 -6.47
CA ASP A 153 -5.84 10.90 -7.33
C ASP A 153 -6.15 9.48 -6.85
N SER A 154 -5.93 9.23 -5.57
CA SER A 154 -6.17 7.94 -4.92
C SER A 154 -6.61 8.13 -3.47
N THR A 155 -7.50 7.27 -2.98
CA THR A 155 -7.91 7.22 -1.58
C THR A 155 -8.11 5.79 -1.13
N ILE A 156 -7.75 5.52 0.14
CA ILE A 156 -8.06 4.28 0.83
C ILE A 156 -9.01 4.61 1.99
N TYR A 157 -10.13 3.91 2.06
CA TYR A 157 -11.00 3.84 3.23
C TYR A 157 -10.87 2.45 3.84
N ILE A 158 -10.59 2.36 5.13
CA ILE A 158 -10.36 1.10 5.82
C ILE A 158 -11.12 1.04 7.15
N MET A 159 -11.96 0.04 7.29
CA MET A 159 -12.50 -0.35 8.59
C MET A 159 -11.48 -1.26 9.27
N VAL A 160 -11.14 -0.98 10.52
CA VAL A 160 -10.24 -1.83 11.30
C VAL A 160 -11.01 -2.55 12.43
N GLY A 161 -10.63 -3.79 12.69
CA GLY A 161 -11.22 -4.59 13.76
C GLY A 161 -10.92 -4.02 15.14
N THR A 162 -9.71 -3.47 15.32
CA THR A 162 -9.22 -2.87 16.56
C THR A 162 -8.17 -1.80 16.26
N LEU A 163 -8.04 -0.82 17.16
CA LEU A 163 -6.97 0.18 17.11
C LEU A 163 -5.75 -0.19 17.98
N LYS A 164 -5.73 -1.40 18.59
CA LYS A 164 -4.64 -1.88 19.47
C LYS A 164 -3.29 -1.81 18.74
N TYR A 165 -3.21 -2.42 17.57
CA TYR A 165 -1.98 -2.53 16.78
C TYR A 165 -1.52 -1.18 16.23
N LEU A 166 -2.43 -0.39 15.69
CA LEU A 166 -2.14 0.95 15.16
C LEU A 166 -1.59 1.89 16.24
N LYS A 167 -2.14 1.82 17.45
CA LYS A 167 -1.62 2.59 18.60
C LYS A 167 -0.23 2.13 19.00
N LYS A 168 0.01 0.81 19.10
CA LYS A 168 1.33 0.23 19.42
C LYS A 168 2.36 0.67 18.37
N GLY A 169 1.98 0.65 17.10
CA GLY A 169 2.86 0.99 15.98
C GLY A 169 3.09 2.48 15.74
N GLY A 170 2.24 3.36 16.26
CA GLY A 170 2.37 4.82 16.09
C GLY A 170 2.14 5.33 14.65
N ARG A 171 1.48 4.55 13.78
CA ARG A 171 1.21 4.88 12.35
C ARG A 171 -0.16 5.49 12.13
N VAL A 172 -0.71 6.14 13.13
CA VAL A 172 -1.99 6.86 13.06
C VAL A 172 -1.84 8.28 13.57
N THR A 173 -2.70 9.16 13.07
CA THR A 173 -2.82 10.51 13.63
C THR A 173 -3.35 10.48 15.07
N PRO A 174 -3.10 11.51 15.87
CA PRO A 174 -3.69 11.62 17.21
C PRO A 174 -5.23 11.53 17.21
N ALA A 175 -5.87 12.05 16.15
CA ALA A 175 -7.32 11.99 15.98
C ALA A 175 -7.80 10.54 15.80
N ALA A 176 -7.13 9.75 14.97
CA ALA A 176 -7.43 8.32 14.79
C ALA A 176 -7.15 7.51 16.07
N ALA A 177 -6.04 7.79 16.76
CA ALA A 177 -5.71 7.15 18.04
C ALA A 177 -6.77 7.41 19.12
N ALA A 178 -7.39 8.60 19.14
CA ALA A 178 -8.45 8.95 20.09
C ALA A 178 -9.72 8.13 19.90
N LEU A 179 -10.01 7.64 18.68
CA LEU A 179 -11.16 6.75 18.43
C LEU A 179 -11.09 5.46 19.23
N GLY A 180 -9.89 4.95 19.52
CA GLY A 180 -9.72 3.70 20.25
C GLY A 180 -10.10 3.74 21.74
N THR A 181 -10.47 4.90 22.26
CA THR A 181 -11.02 5.02 23.62
C THR A 181 -12.53 4.77 23.65
N LEU A 182 -13.18 4.72 22.51
CA LEU A 182 -14.62 4.52 22.38
C LEU A 182 -14.94 3.02 22.31
N LEU A 183 -15.86 2.60 23.18
CA LEU A 183 -16.32 1.21 23.22
C LEU A 183 -17.32 0.93 22.10
N LYS A 184 -17.25 -0.28 21.55
CA LYS A 184 -18.25 -0.80 20.59
C LYS A 184 -18.41 0.03 19.30
N ILE A 185 -17.31 0.56 18.77
CA ILE A 185 -17.30 1.17 17.43
C ILE A 185 -16.51 0.32 16.44
N LYS A 186 -16.82 0.49 15.16
CA LYS A 186 -16.06 0.04 14.00
C LYS A 186 -15.50 1.28 13.32
N PRO A 187 -14.29 1.73 13.66
CA PRO A 187 -13.73 2.93 13.07
C PRO A 187 -13.42 2.73 11.60
N VAL A 188 -13.80 3.72 10.80
CA VAL A 188 -13.34 3.86 9.42
C VAL A 188 -12.26 4.93 9.40
N LEU A 189 -11.09 4.55 8.89
CA LEU A 189 -9.94 5.42 8.73
C LEU A 189 -9.74 5.71 7.24
N GLN A 190 -8.97 6.75 6.92
CA GLN A 190 -8.68 7.17 5.56
C GLN A 190 -7.18 7.35 5.37
N ILE A 191 -6.67 6.97 4.20
CA ILE A 191 -5.39 7.44 3.68
C ILE A 191 -5.68 8.28 2.45
N LEU A 192 -5.47 9.58 2.59
CA LEU A 192 -5.42 10.56 1.52
C LEU A 192 -4.17 11.42 1.76
N GLY A 193 -3.06 11.05 1.12
CA GLY A 193 -1.74 11.57 1.43
C GLY A 193 -0.98 10.65 2.41
N GLU A 194 -0.18 11.22 3.31
CA GLU A 194 0.89 10.51 4.00
C GLU A 194 0.45 9.49 5.05
N LYS A 195 -0.60 9.78 5.82
CA LYS A 195 -0.91 9.08 7.08
C LYS A 195 -2.32 8.51 7.12
N LEU A 196 -2.47 7.53 8.00
CA LEU A 196 -3.77 6.95 8.33
C LEU A 196 -4.48 7.86 9.34
N ASP A 197 -5.57 8.49 8.92
CA ASP A 197 -6.33 9.45 9.72
C ASP A 197 -7.74 8.95 10.05
N ALA A 198 -8.37 9.59 11.05
CA ALA A 198 -9.75 9.33 11.42
C ALA A 198 -10.70 9.85 10.35
N PHE A 199 -11.62 9.02 9.88
CA PHE A 199 -12.60 9.41 8.89
C PHE A 199 -14.03 9.37 9.44
N ALA A 200 -14.48 8.19 9.91
CA ALA A 200 -15.82 8.02 10.41
C ALA A 200 -15.92 7.00 11.57
N LYS A 201 -17.05 7.05 12.27
CA LYS A 201 -17.39 6.11 13.34
C LYS A 201 -18.62 5.33 12.94
N ALA A 202 -18.46 4.02 12.72
CA ALA A 202 -19.57 3.12 12.54
C ALA A 202 -19.83 2.32 13.83
N ARG A 203 -21.04 1.81 14.00
CA ARG A 203 -21.42 0.93 15.11
C ARG A 203 -21.43 -0.53 14.68
N THR A 204 -21.57 -0.80 13.38
CA THR A 204 -21.62 -2.15 12.79
C THR A 204 -20.73 -2.21 11.57
N VAL A 205 -20.32 -3.43 11.18
CA VAL A 205 -19.58 -3.68 9.93
C VAL A 205 -20.39 -3.20 8.73
N LYS A 206 -21.69 -3.51 8.68
CA LYS A 206 -22.58 -3.05 7.60
C LYS A 206 -22.56 -1.53 7.44
N GLN A 207 -22.63 -0.79 8.54
CA GLN A 207 -22.54 0.67 8.50
C GLN A 207 -21.18 1.15 8.00
N ALA A 208 -20.07 0.48 8.40
CA ALA A 208 -18.73 0.82 7.95
C ALA A 208 -18.57 0.59 6.44
N LYS A 209 -19.04 -0.57 5.94
CA LYS A 209 -19.06 -0.88 4.50
C LYS A 209 -19.80 0.19 3.71
N GLN A 210 -20.99 0.59 4.16
CA GLN A 210 -21.79 1.64 3.49
C GLN A 210 -21.06 2.99 3.47
N ILE A 211 -20.43 3.39 4.58
CA ILE A 211 -19.64 4.62 4.65
C ILE A 211 -18.50 4.60 3.64
N MET A 212 -17.80 3.46 3.49
CA MET A 212 -16.71 3.33 2.52
C MET A 212 -17.22 3.44 1.08
N ILE A 213 -18.35 2.79 0.76
CA ILE A 213 -19.00 2.88 -0.56
C ILE A 213 -19.37 4.31 -0.89
N ASP A 214 -20.10 4.97 0.02
CA ASP A 214 -20.57 6.35 -0.17
C ASP A 214 -19.40 7.31 -0.37
N SER A 215 -18.29 7.05 0.33
CA SER A 215 -17.08 7.88 0.25
C SER A 215 -16.34 7.69 -1.09
N VAL A 216 -16.25 6.46 -1.58
CA VAL A 216 -15.69 6.18 -2.90
C VAL A 216 -16.53 6.83 -4.01
N MET A 217 -17.87 6.70 -3.94
CA MET A 217 -18.77 7.35 -4.90
C MET A 217 -18.64 8.87 -4.85
N LYS A 218 -18.48 9.44 -3.66
CA LYS A 218 -18.24 10.88 -3.49
C LYS A 218 -16.91 11.31 -4.10
N ASP A 219 -15.84 10.55 -3.89
CA ASP A 219 -14.54 10.84 -4.51
C ASP A 219 -14.64 10.85 -6.03
N ILE A 220 -15.28 9.86 -6.65
CA ILE A 220 -15.50 9.80 -8.10
C ILE A 220 -16.24 11.03 -8.61
N ASN A 221 -17.37 11.34 -7.98
CA ASN A 221 -18.29 12.39 -8.46
C ASN A 221 -17.80 13.81 -8.17
N GLU A 222 -17.25 14.07 -6.98
CA GLU A 222 -16.95 15.42 -6.52
C GLU A 222 -15.46 15.77 -6.61
N ARG A 223 -14.55 14.84 -6.28
CA ARG A 223 -13.13 15.11 -6.23
C ARG A 223 -12.43 14.82 -7.56
N PHE A 224 -12.71 13.66 -8.17
CA PHE A 224 -12.16 13.32 -9.49
C PHE A 224 -12.98 13.92 -10.62
N ASN A 225 -14.27 14.13 -10.39
CA ASN A 225 -15.22 14.66 -11.37
C ASN A 225 -15.12 13.91 -12.71
N CYS A 226 -15.21 12.58 -12.66
CA CYS A 226 -15.06 11.69 -13.80
C CYS A 226 -16.11 10.57 -13.77
N ALA A 227 -16.18 9.77 -14.83
CA ALA A 227 -17.03 8.59 -14.84
C ALA A 227 -16.41 7.48 -13.97
N PRO A 228 -17.22 6.58 -13.39
CA PRO A 228 -16.70 5.43 -12.65
C PRO A 228 -15.70 4.59 -13.45
N GLU A 229 -15.92 4.45 -14.76
CA GLU A 229 -15.05 3.71 -15.69
C GLU A 229 -13.63 4.29 -15.79
N ASP A 230 -13.46 5.58 -15.45
CA ASP A 230 -12.15 6.25 -15.40
C ASP A 230 -11.41 6.02 -14.09
N CYS A 231 -11.93 5.14 -13.24
CA CYS A 231 -11.33 4.79 -11.95
C CYS A 231 -11.00 3.29 -11.87
N HIS A 232 -9.97 2.97 -11.09
CA HIS A 232 -9.74 1.65 -10.53
C HIS A 232 -10.43 1.56 -9.18
N ILE A 233 -11.19 0.49 -8.98
CA ILE A 233 -11.75 0.09 -7.68
C ILE A 233 -10.97 -1.13 -7.23
N ALA A 234 -10.40 -1.06 -6.03
CA ALA A 234 -9.65 -2.18 -5.47
C ALA A 234 -9.93 -2.32 -3.97
N MET A 235 -9.64 -3.48 -3.43
CA MET A 235 -9.93 -3.84 -2.05
C MET A 235 -8.71 -4.52 -1.43
N ALA A 236 -8.56 -4.33 -0.11
CA ALA A 236 -7.54 -5.02 0.66
C ALA A 236 -8.11 -5.50 2.00
N TYR A 237 -7.47 -6.52 2.59
CA TYR A 237 -7.96 -7.11 3.83
C TYR A 237 -6.81 -7.66 4.70
N THR A 238 -7.14 -7.96 5.97
CA THR A 238 -6.25 -8.69 6.89
C THR A 238 -6.98 -9.86 7.53
N GLY A 239 -6.34 -11.03 7.60
CA GLY A 239 -6.91 -12.23 8.18
C GLY A 239 -7.83 -12.97 7.22
N ASP A 240 -9.08 -13.23 7.61
CA ASP A 240 -10.02 -14.03 6.87
C ASP A 240 -10.46 -13.37 5.55
N MET A 241 -10.47 -14.17 4.49
CA MET A 241 -10.88 -13.75 3.15
C MET A 241 -12.41 -13.74 2.96
N GLU A 242 -13.18 -14.45 3.79
CA GLU A 242 -14.63 -14.62 3.57
C GLU A 242 -15.36 -13.27 3.60
N GLU A 243 -15.09 -12.44 4.63
CA GLU A 243 -15.75 -11.14 4.79
C GLU A 243 -15.46 -10.17 3.64
N ILE A 244 -14.21 -10.17 3.12
CA ILE A 244 -13.86 -9.29 1.99
C ILE A 244 -14.48 -9.77 0.69
N LEU A 245 -14.63 -11.08 0.47
CA LEU A 245 -15.28 -11.62 -0.73
C LEU A 245 -16.78 -11.33 -0.74
N GLU A 246 -17.45 -11.41 0.42
CA GLU A 246 -18.83 -10.94 0.54
C GLU A 246 -18.93 -9.45 0.20
N PHE A 247 -18.06 -8.63 0.75
CA PHE A 247 -18.04 -7.20 0.48
C PHE A 247 -17.69 -6.89 -0.98
N LYS A 248 -16.81 -7.68 -1.61
CA LYS A 248 -16.54 -7.56 -3.05
C LYS A 248 -17.80 -7.73 -3.88
N ASN A 249 -18.66 -8.69 -3.54
CA ASN A 249 -19.91 -8.92 -4.27
C ASN A 249 -20.84 -7.69 -4.17
N GLU A 250 -20.96 -7.08 -2.97
CA GLU A 250 -21.72 -5.85 -2.77
C GLU A 250 -21.18 -4.69 -3.64
N VAL A 251 -19.84 -4.53 -3.68
CA VAL A 251 -19.18 -3.50 -4.49
C VAL A 251 -19.30 -3.79 -5.98
N GLN A 252 -19.20 -5.05 -6.39
CA GLN A 252 -19.30 -5.46 -7.81
C GLN A 252 -20.69 -5.15 -8.41
N GLU A 253 -21.77 -5.20 -7.61
CA GLU A 253 -23.10 -4.79 -8.06
C GLU A 253 -23.15 -3.31 -8.42
N LEU A 254 -22.37 -2.46 -7.74
CA LEU A 254 -22.29 -1.02 -8.01
C LEU A 254 -21.33 -0.70 -9.17
N PHE A 255 -20.34 -1.55 -9.39
CA PHE A 255 -19.32 -1.39 -10.41
C PHE A 255 -19.25 -2.64 -11.33
N PRO A 256 -20.31 -2.96 -12.08
CA PRO A 256 -20.46 -4.26 -12.76
C PRO A 256 -19.40 -4.49 -13.85
N ASN A 257 -18.85 -3.43 -14.43
CA ASN A 257 -17.85 -3.51 -15.50
C ASN A 257 -16.40 -3.41 -15.01
N HIS A 258 -16.18 -3.31 -13.69
CA HIS A 258 -14.83 -3.21 -13.12
C HIS A 258 -14.27 -4.58 -12.79
N GLU A 259 -13.00 -4.76 -13.10
CA GLU A 259 -12.19 -5.80 -12.48
C GLU A 259 -11.75 -5.30 -11.10
N ILE A 260 -12.36 -5.83 -10.04
CA ILE A 260 -12.05 -5.43 -8.66
C ILE A 260 -10.92 -6.31 -8.15
N ILE A 261 -9.74 -5.72 -8.00
CA ILE A 261 -8.56 -6.35 -7.40
C ILE A 261 -8.82 -6.50 -5.90
N VAL A 262 -8.57 -7.69 -5.35
CA VAL A 262 -8.62 -7.97 -3.90
C VAL A 262 -7.30 -8.58 -3.47
N ASN A 263 -6.54 -7.86 -2.63
CA ASN A 263 -5.25 -8.34 -2.13
C ASN A 263 -5.23 -8.39 -0.61
N PRO A 264 -4.56 -9.38 -0.01
CA PRO A 264 -4.19 -9.29 1.40
C PRO A 264 -3.26 -8.10 1.60
N LEU A 265 -3.34 -7.45 2.76
CA LEU A 265 -2.30 -6.51 3.16
C LEU A 265 -0.99 -7.26 3.42
N SER A 266 0.14 -6.65 3.08
CA SER A 266 1.46 -7.19 3.40
C SER A 266 1.61 -7.47 4.90
N LEU A 267 2.50 -8.38 5.27
CA LEU A 267 2.70 -8.74 6.68
C LEU A 267 3.19 -7.56 7.51
N SER A 268 4.05 -6.72 6.94
CA SER A 268 4.55 -5.54 7.62
C SER A 268 3.43 -4.50 7.88
N VAL A 269 2.48 -4.35 6.95
CA VAL A 269 1.29 -3.51 7.15
C VAL A 269 0.32 -4.15 8.14
N SER A 270 0.09 -5.46 8.02
CA SER A 270 -0.79 -6.24 8.90
C SER A 270 -0.34 -6.19 10.36
N CYS A 271 0.98 -6.11 10.61
CA CYS A 271 1.55 -5.92 11.95
C CYS A 271 0.99 -4.66 12.65
N HIS A 272 0.72 -3.60 11.90
CA HIS A 272 0.19 -2.33 12.43
C HIS A 272 -1.33 -2.24 12.37
N ILE A 273 -1.98 -2.90 11.41
CA ILE A 273 -3.43 -2.87 11.24
C ILE A 273 -4.13 -3.89 12.14
N GLY A 274 -3.51 -5.07 12.32
CA GLY A 274 -4.12 -6.20 13.00
C GLY A 274 -5.13 -6.96 12.13
N PRO A 275 -5.66 -8.10 12.63
CA PRO A 275 -6.63 -8.90 11.90
C PRO A 275 -8.02 -8.25 11.83
N GLY A 276 -8.82 -8.64 10.83
CA GLY A 276 -10.21 -8.23 10.65
C GLY A 276 -10.39 -6.82 10.09
N ALA A 277 -9.42 -6.33 9.31
CA ALA A 277 -9.58 -5.10 8.55
C ALA A 277 -10.03 -5.38 7.13
N ILE A 278 -10.90 -4.52 6.62
CA ILE A 278 -11.33 -4.49 5.22
C ILE A 278 -11.21 -3.07 4.68
N ALA A 279 -10.68 -2.94 3.47
CA ALA A 279 -10.47 -1.66 2.80
C ALA A 279 -11.14 -1.64 1.43
N LEU A 280 -11.68 -0.48 1.09
CA LEU A 280 -12.15 -0.13 -0.25
C LEU A 280 -11.37 1.10 -0.73
N THR A 281 -10.89 1.05 -1.95
CA THR A 281 -10.05 2.09 -2.52
C THR A 281 -10.58 2.55 -3.87
N VAL A 282 -10.31 3.79 -4.20
CA VAL A 282 -10.52 4.35 -5.52
C VAL A 282 -9.28 5.08 -5.98
N THR A 283 -8.89 4.86 -7.23
CA THR A 283 -7.75 5.53 -7.87
C THR A 283 -8.16 5.94 -9.28
N LYS A 284 -7.97 7.21 -9.62
CA LYS A 284 -8.20 7.68 -10.99
C LYS A 284 -7.21 7.02 -11.93
N LYS A 285 -7.69 6.53 -13.08
CA LYS A 285 -6.84 5.94 -14.13
C LYS A 285 -5.95 6.99 -14.76
N ARG A 286 -4.80 6.55 -15.21
CA ARG A 286 -3.94 7.35 -16.09
C ARG A 286 -4.69 7.62 -17.40
N ALA A 287 -4.67 8.86 -17.86
CA ALA A 287 -5.29 9.29 -19.12
C ALA A 287 -4.45 8.88 -20.33
#